data_82a5baa4f2a5d7012016dd751e91e501
#
_entry.id   82a5baa4f2a5d7012016dd751e91e501
#
_cell.length_a   1.000
_cell.length_b   1.000
_cell.length_c   1.000
_cell.angle_alpha   90.00
_cell.angle_beta   90.00
_cell.angle_gamma   90.00
#
_symmetry.space_group_name_H-M   'P 1'
#
loop_
_entity.id
_entity.type
_entity.pdbx_description
1 polymer ?
#
loop_
_entity_poly.entity_id
_entity_poly.type
_entity_poly.pdbx_seq_one_letter_code
_entity_poly.pdbx_strand_id
1 'polypeptide(L)'
;MADATIVAALVIPPSWRNRATRLGVEMQMTVQEVRVQRVSIVTSASFDTVVARIDAAIGHPDMVAFRKSFSSAHNLSEMEKVVNAVTQPNGLMEFTRFDLGEVLRKESGGKGSRILRVVAGNPLIMKEMVKQVVDAGSYAPVTILIEERADGVRISYDRMASYLAPYANSNALKVARALDEKVEKILTEAA
;
A
#
# COMPACT_ATOMS: atom_id res chain seq x y z
N MET A 1 10.99 23.95 -17.32
CA MET A 1 10.48 23.26 -18.54
C MET A 1 9.32 22.39 -18.07
N ALA A 2 8.10 22.72 -18.52
CA ALA A 2 6.90 22.01 -18.15
C ALA A 2 6.89 20.66 -18.86
N ASP A 3 6.87 19.57 -18.07
CA ASP A 3 6.74 18.21 -18.58
C ASP A 3 5.30 18.04 -19.10
N ALA A 4 5.18 17.85 -20.41
CA ALA A 4 3.89 17.69 -21.07
C ALA A 4 3.25 16.39 -20.62
N THR A 5 2.12 16.47 -19.94
CA THR A 5 1.27 15.31 -19.68
C THR A 5 0.75 14.77 -21.01
N ILE A 6 1.30 13.67 -21.49
CA ILE A 6 0.80 12.98 -22.67
C ILE A 6 -0.51 12.29 -22.29
N VAL A 7 -1.63 12.90 -22.60
CA VAL A 7 -2.95 12.25 -22.53
C VAL A 7 -3.09 11.37 -23.77
N ALA A 8 -2.76 10.10 -23.64
CA ALA A 8 -3.02 9.12 -24.69
C ALA A 8 -4.51 8.77 -24.69
N ALA A 9 -5.24 9.20 -25.71
CA ALA A 9 -6.61 8.77 -25.92
C ALA A 9 -6.63 7.30 -26.34
N LEU A 10 -7.03 6.42 -25.43
CA LEU A 10 -7.22 5.01 -25.77
C LEU A 10 -8.43 4.86 -26.70
N VAL A 11 -8.25 4.19 -27.83
CA VAL A 11 -9.33 3.91 -28.77
C VAL A 11 -10.23 2.82 -28.16
N ILE A 12 -11.39 3.23 -27.65
CA ILE A 12 -12.41 2.31 -27.09
C ILE A 12 -12.94 1.41 -28.25
N PRO A 13 -12.96 0.07 -28.09
CA PRO A 13 -13.49 -0.82 -29.09
C PRO A 13 -14.93 -0.48 -29.49
N PRO A 14 -15.31 -0.61 -30.77
CA PRO A 14 -16.64 -0.23 -31.26
C PRO A 14 -17.81 -0.86 -30.51
N SER A 15 -17.64 -2.09 -30.01
CA SER A 15 -18.64 -2.83 -29.23
C SER A 15 -19.01 -2.17 -27.88
N TRP A 16 -18.06 -1.47 -27.26
CA TRP A 16 -18.27 -0.75 -25.99
C TRP A 16 -18.91 0.62 -26.23
N ARG A 17 -18.54 1.31 -27.34
CA ARG A 17 -19.18 2.59 -27.74
C ARG A 17 -20.68 2.42 -27.99
N ASN A 18 -21.06 1.36 -28.70
CA ASN A 18 -22.47 1.09 -29.03
C ASN A 18 -23.33 0.78 -27.79
N ARG A 19 -22.75 0.29 -26.69
CA ARG A 19 -23.48 0.05 -25.45
C ARG A 19 -23.66 1.32 -24.63
N ALA A 20 -22.66 2.19 -24.57
CA ALA A 20 -22.72 3.49 -23.89
C ALA A 20 -23.73 4.45 -24.54
N THR A 21 -23.76 4.50 -25.89
CA THR A 21 -24.68 5.35 -26.64
C THR A 21 -26.16 4.96 -26.45
N ARG A 22 -26.45 3.67 -26.22
CA ARG A 22 -27.83 3.20 -25.94
C ARG A 22 -28.35 3.63 -24.55
N LEU A 23 -27.47 3.94 -23.62
CA LEU A 23 -27.82 4.34 -22.26
C LEU A 23 -27.75 5.86 -22.03
N GLY A 24 -27.37 6.64 -23.05
CA GLY A 24 -27.18 8.09 -22.92
C GLY A 24 -26.08 8.51 -21.97
N VAL A 25 -25.14 7.60 -21.66
CA VAL A 25 -24.01 7.85 -20.78
C VAL A 25 -22.76 8.08 -21.64
N GLU A 26 -22.21 9.27 -21.59
CA GLU A 26 -20.91 9.56 -22.20
C GLU A 26 -19.81 9.00 -21.26
N MET A 27 -19.13 7.92 -21.71
CA MET A 27 -18.05 7.28 -20.94
C MET A 27 -16.71 7.81 -21.44
N GLN A 28 -15.98 8.49 -20.57
CA GLN A 28 -14.62 8.97 -20.84
C GLN A 28 -13.62 8.09 -20.06
N MET A 29 -12.67 7.51 -20.79
CA MET A 29 -11.52 6.79 -20.22
C MET A 29 -10.29 7.68 -20.29
N THR A 30 -9.62 7.87 -19.14
CA THR A 30 -8.35 8.59 -19.06
C THR A 30 -7.27 7.64 -18.54
N VAL A 31 -6.04 7.81 -19.02
CA VAL A 31 -4.87 7.07 -18.54
C VAL A 31 -3.88 8.09 -18.00
N GLN A 32 -3.43 7.88 -16.75
CA GLN A 32 -2.40 8.67 -16.12
C GLN A 32 -1.19 7.78 -15.83
N GLU A 33 -0.01 8.19 -16.29
CA GLU A 33 1.23 7.51 -15.95
C GLU A 33 1.73 7.99 -14.58
N VAL A 34 2.16 7.03 -13.75
CA VAL A 34 2.70 7.30 -12.41
C VAL A 34 4.10 6.68 -12.32
N ARG A 35 5.12 7.48 -12.04
CA ARG A 35 6.49 7.01 -11.78
C ARG A 35 6.64 6.64 -10.32
N VAL A 36 6.89 5.37 -10.06
CA VAL A 36 7.02 4.83 -8.70
C VAL A 36 8.48 4.74 -8.29
N GLN A 37 8.79 5.19 -7.07
CA GLN A 37 10.09 5.03 -6.44
C GLN A 37 10.05 3.83 -5.49
N ARG A 38 10.78 2.76 -5.83
CA ARG A 38 10.92 1.57 -4.99
C ARG A 38 12.15 1.66 -4.12
N VAL A 39 11.96 1.57 -2.80
CA VAL A 39 13.03 1.33 -1.83
C VAL A 39 13.23 -0.18 -1.70
N SER A 40 14.48 -0.64 -1.68
CA SER A 40 14.82 -2.04 -1.44
C SER A 40 16.03 -2.12 -0.52
N ILE A 41 15.94 -2.97 0.49
CA ILE A 41 17.02 -3.28 1.44
C ILE A 41 17.32 -4.76 1.31
N VAL A 42 18.60 -5.14 1.24
CA VAL A 42 19.07 -6.53 1.29
C VAL A 42 19.82 -6.72 2.60
N THR A 43 19.49 -7.78 3.33
CA THR A 43 20.10 -8.12 4.60
C THR A 43 20.51 -9.58 4.65
N SER A 44 21.57 -9.89 5.42
CA SER A 44 21.97 -11.25 5.74
C SER A 44 21.16 -11.89 6.89
N ALA A 45 20.26 -11.14 7.53
CA ALA A 45 19.35 -11.67 8.54
C ALA A 45 18.44 -12.75 7.92
N SER A 46 18.06 -13.75 8.72
CA SER A 46 17.17 -14.80 8.24
C SER A 46 15.77 -14.23 7.92
N PHE A 47 15.04 -14.89 7.01
CA PHE A 47 13.68 -14.52 6.66
C PHE A 47 12.77 -14.43 7.89
N ASP A 48 12.87 -15.40 8.82
CA ASP A 48 12.07 -15.41 10.04
C ASP A 48 12.45 -14.25 10.98
N THR A 49 13.73 -13.89 11.04
CA THR A 49 14.18 -12.74 11.82
C THR A 49 13.60 -11.43 11.27
N VAL A 50 13.65 -11.25 9.96
CA VAL A 50 13.08 -10.06 9.29
C VAL A 50 11.58 -9.97 9.52
N VAL A 51 10.85 -11.06 9.32
CA VAL A 51 9.40 -11.12 9.56
C VAL A 51 9.07 -10.78 11.01
N ALA A 52 9.78 -11.41 11.98
CA ALA A 52 9.54 -11.16 13.41
C ALA A 52 9.81 -9.69 13.80
N ARG A 53 10.83 -9.04 13.22
CA ARG A 53 11.11 -7.62 13.46
C ARG A 53 10.03 -6.70 12.88
N ILE A 54 9.53 -6.99 11.68
CA ILE A 54 8.40 -6.26 11.08
C ILE A 54 7.15 -6.46 11.92
N ASP A 55 6.88 -7.70 12.35
CA ASP A 55 5.73 -8.02 13.21
C ASP A 55 5.79 -7.27 14.55
N ALA A 56 6.96 -7.16 15.15
CA ALA A 56 7.15 -6.37 16.37
C ALA A 56 6.98 -4.85 16.17
N ALA A 57 7.14 -4.37 14.92
CA ALA A 57 7.08 -2.94 14.59
C ALA A 57 5.69 -2.43 14.24
N ILE A 58 4.72 -3.29 13.91
CA ILE A 58 3.36 -2.92 13.52
C ILE A 58 2.33 -3.62 14.40
N GLY A 59 1.12 -3.06 14.48
CA GLY A 59 0.02 -3.69 15.22
C GLY A 59 -0.62 -4.85 14.45
N HIS A 60 -1.12 -5.84 15.18
CA HIS A 60 -1.81 -7.02 14.63
C HIS A 60 -3.21 -7.19 15.23
N PRO A 61 -4.17 -6.34 14.85
CA PRO A 61 -5.53 -6.47 15.38
C PRO A 61 -6.24 -7.70 14.83
N ASP A 62 -7.17 -8.25 15.62
CA ASP A 62 -8.23 -9.05 15.04
C ASP A 62 -9.05 -8.17 14.09
N MET A 63 -8.94 -8.42 12.80
CA MET A 63 -9.55 -7.57 11.76
C MET A 63 -11.09 -7.63 11.78
N VAL A 64 -11.70 -8.70 12.31
CA VAL A 64 -13.17 -8.79 12.46
C VAL A 64 -13.62 -7.88 13.59
N ALA A 65 -12.96 -7.98 14.75
CA ALA A 65 -13.23 -7.12 15.91
C ALA A 65 -12.92 -5.65 15.60
N PHE A 66 -11.79 -5.37 14.92
CA PHE A 66 -11.43 -4.02 14.49
C PHE A 66 -12.49 -3.40 13.58
N ARG A 67 -12.91 -4.09 12.52
CA ARG A 67 -13.93 -3.58 11.59
C ARG A 67 -15.26 -3.31 12.29
N LYS A 68 -15.66 -4.19 13.21
CA LYS A 68 -16.87 -3.99 14.03
C LYS A 68 -16.76 -2.73 14.88
N SER A 69 -15.67 -2.56 15.63
CA SER A 69 -15.46 -1.38 16.48
C SER A 69 -15.33 -0.10 15.66
N PHE A 70 -14.62 -0.14 14.55
CA PHE A 70 -14.43 0.99 13.63
C PHE A 70 -15.77 1.46 13.03
N SER A 71 -16.63 0.52 12.58
CA SER A 71 -17.94 0.84 12.02
C SER A 71 -18.97 1.28 13.08
N SER A 72 -18.76 0.92 14.34
CA SER A 72 -19.64 1.32 15.46
C SER A 72 -19.25 2.67 16.07
N ALA A 73 -18.13 3.26 15.67
CA ALA A 73 -17.71 4.58 16.15
C ALA A 73 -18.66 5.66 15.61
N HIS A 74 -19.26 6.45 16.49
CA HIS A 74 -20.25 7.47 16.15
C HIS A 74 -19.63 8.80 15.72
N ASN A 75 -18.35 9.00 16.03
CA ASN A 75 -17.64 10.25 15.72
C ASN A 75 -16.14 10.01 15.52
N LEU A 76 -15.44 11.03 15.03
CA LEU A 76 -14.02 10.95 14.75
C LEU A 76 -13.17 10.60 15.99
N SER A 77 -13.51 11.15 17.15
CA SER A 77 -12.75 10.89 18.40
C SER A 77 -12.82 9.41 18.83
N GLU A 78 -13.99 8.77 18.69
CA GLU A 78 -14.14 7.34 18.94
C GLU A 78 -13.37 6.50 17.92
N MET A 79 -13.45 6.87 16.64
CA MET A 79 -12.68 6.22 15.57
C MET A 79 -11.16 6.33 15.81
N GLU A 80 -10.68 7.50 16.23
CA GLU A 80 -9.26 7.71 16.57
C GLU A 80 -8.81 6.82 17.73
N LYS A 81 -9.64 6.65 18.77
CA LYS A 81 -9.34 5.73 19.88
C LYS A 81 -9.22 4.29 19.39
N VAL A 82 -10.17 3.82 18.55
CA VAL A 82 -10.15 2.46 18.00
C VAL A 82 -8.88 2.23 17.17
N VAL A 83 -8.51 3.17 16.30
CA VAL A 83 -7.32 3.04 15.44
C VAL A 83 -6.03 3.10 16.27
N ASN A 84 -5.91 4.07 17.18
CA ASN A 84 -4.70 4.25 17.98
C ASN A 84 -4.43 3.08 18.94
N ALA A 85 -5.47 2.38 19.39
CA ALA A 85 -5.33 1.18 20.21
C ALA A 85 -4.64 0.01 19.50
N VAL A 86 -4.69 -0.04 18.17
CA VAL A 86 -4.20 -1.18 17.38
C VAL A 86 -3.04 -0.85 16.45
N THR A 87 -2.58 0.41 16.40
CA THR A 87 -1.50 0.85 15.51
C THR A 87 -0.15 1.05 16.23
N GLN A 88 0.00 0.47 17.42
CA GLN A 88 1.26 0.52 18.17
C GLN A 88 2.25 -0.55 17.68
N PRO A 89 3.59 -0.30 17.80
CA PRO A 89 4.21 0.90 18.40
C PRO A 89 4.44 2.06 17.41
N ASN A 90 4.54 1.80 16.10
CA ASN A 90 4.96 2.82 15.11
C ASN A 90 3.81 3.49 14.35
N GLY A 91 2.57 3.36 14.83
CA GLY A 91 1.41 3.99 14.22
C GLY A 91 0.93 3.34 12.93
N LEU A 92 1.30 2.08 12.68
CA LEU A 92 0.81 1.25 11.57
C LEU A 92 0.23 -0.06 12.12
N MET A 93 -0.72 -0.65 11.39
CA MET A 93 -1.24 -2.00 11.66
C MET A 93 -1.26 -2.82 10.39
N GLU A 94 -1.20 -4.14 10.53
CA GLU A 94 -1.43 -5.07 9.44
C GLU A 94 -2.92 -5.19 9.14
N PHE A 95 -3.29 -5.09 7.86
CA PHE A 95 -4.63 -5.39 7.38
C PHE A 95 -4.77 -6.84 6.93
N THR A 96 -3.73 -7.36 6.30
CA THR A 96 -3.66 -8.74 5.80
C THR A 96 -2.24 -9.06 5.33
N ARG A 97 -1.95 -10.36 5.20
CA ARG A 97 -0.72 -10.84 4.57
C ARG A 97 -1.00 -12.00 3.60
N PHE A 98 -0.12 -12.16 2.64
CA PHE A 98 -0.20 -13.21 1.62
C PHE A 98 1.15 -13.91 1.51
N ASP A 99 1.18 -15.23 1.73
CA ASP A 99 2.34 -16.05 1.40
C ASP A 99 2.29 -16.37 -0.12
N LEU A 100 2.91 -15.48 -0.90
CA LEU A 100 3.02 -15.64 -2.35
C LEU A 100 3.95 -16.80 -2.72
N GLY A 101 4.93 -17.12 -1.87
CA GLY A 101 5.84 -18.23 -2.03
C GLY A 101 5.14 -19.58 -1.90
N GLU A 102 4.02 -19.68 -1.18
CA GLU A 102 3.27 -20.93 -1.03
C GLU A 102 2.81 -21.51 -2.38
N VAL A 103 2.30 -20.64 -3.26
CA VAL A 103 1.84 -21.05 -4.60
C VAL A 103 3.01 -21.60 -5.42
N LEU A 104 4.16 -20.91 -5.40
CA LEU A 104 5.37 -21.34 -6.12
C LEU A 104 5.93 -22.64 -5.57
N ARG A 105 5.92 -22.82 -4.24
CA ARG A 105 6.36 -24.07 -3.61
C ARG A 105 5.43 -25.25 -3.93
N LYS A 106 4.11 -25.02 -4.01
CA LYS A 106 3.16 -26.06 -4.44
C LYS A 106 3.38 -26.47 -5.89
N GLU A 107 3.64 -25.53 -6.78
CA GLU A 107 3.94 -25.82 -8.20
C GLU A 107 5.24 -26.60 -8.36
N SER A 108 6.29 -26.26 -7.59
CA SER A 108 7.63 -26.88 -7.70
C SER A 108 7.88 -28.12 -6.82
N GLY A 109 6.85 -28.69 -6.24
CA GLY A 109 6.97 -29.86 -5.36
C GLY A 109 7.69 -29.57 -4.04
N GLY A 110 7.47 -28.40 -3.47
CA GLY A 110 8.01 -27.96 -2.17
C GLY A 110 9.32 -27.17 -2.26
N LYS A 111 9.85 -26.97 -3.46
CA LYS A 111 11.04 -26.15 -3.71
C LYS A 111 10.62 -24.72 -4.08
N GLY A 112 11.34 -23.72 -3.59
CA GLY A 112 11.09 -22.32 -3.94
C GLY A 112 11.31 -21.37 -2.78
N SER A 113 11.55 -20.11 -3.12
CA SER A 113 11.82 -19.03 -2.16
C SER A 113 10.58 -18.69 -1.35
N ARG A 114 10.80 -18.23 -0.12
CA ARG A 114 9.76 -17.65 0.72
C ARG A 114 9.50 -16.22 0.24
N ILE A 115 8.24 -15.91 -0.03
CA ILE A 115 7.82 -14.59 -0.46
C ILE A 115 6.57 -14.21 0.33
N LEU A 116 6.68 -13.15 1.13
CA LEU A 116 5.58 -12.66 1.96
C LEU A 116 5.23 -11.23 1.55
N ARG A 117 3.95 -10.98 1.29
CA ARG A 117 3.39 -9.64 1.07
C ARG A 117 2.61 -9.23 2.30
N VAL A 118 3.05 -8.18 2.98
CA VAL A 118 2.35 -7.57 4.12
C VAL A 118 1.66 -6.30 3.65
N VAL A 119 0.36 -6.19 3.89
CA VAL A 119 -0.43 -4.99 3.61
C VAL A 119 -0.66 -4.27 4.94
N ALA A 120 -0.03 -3.11 5.10
CA ALA A 120 -0.01 -2.37 6.35
C ALA A 120 -0.40 -0.90 6.16
N GLY A 121 -0.86 -0.25 7.22
CA GLY A 121 -1.21 1.16 7.15
C GLY A 121 -1.91 1.68 8.40
N ASN A 122 -2.48 2.88 8.25
CA ASN A 122 -3.26 3.54 9.29
C ASN A 122 -4.41 4.31 8.63
N PRO A 123 -5.68 4.02 8.96
CA PRO A 123 -6.85 4.71 8.40
C PRO A 123 -6.84 6.22 8.62
N LEU A 124 -6.25 6.70 9.73
CA LEU A 124 -6.18 8.13 10.02
C LEU A 124 -5.15 8.84 9.14
N ILE A 125 -4.02 8.19 8.85
CA ILE A 125 -3.03 8.73 7.89
C ILE A 125 -3.64 8.75 6.48
N MET A 126 -4.27 7.66 6.05
CA MET A 126 -4.97 7.57 4.77
C MET A 126 -6.02 8.68 4.64
N LYS A 127 -6.85 8.91 5.66
CA LYS A 127 -7.85 9.98 5.72
C LYS A 127 -7.26 11.34 5.35
N GLU A 128 -6.08 11.70 5.90
CA GLU A 128 -5.46 12.99 5.65
C GLU A 128 -4.96 13.16 4.20
N MET A 129 -4.53 12.08 3.56
CA MET A 129 -4.17 12.10 2.13
C MET A 129 -5.42 12.18 1.24
N VAL A 130 -6.44 11.35 1.51
CA VAL A 130 -7.68 11.26 0.70
C VAL A 130 -8.48 12.55 0.75
N LYS A 131 -8.48 13.29 1.87
CA LYS A 131 -9.09 14.63 1.95
C LYS A 131 -8.54 15.61 0.92
N GLN A 132 -7.29 15.44 0.53
CA GLN A 132 -6.59 16.33 -0.40
C GLN A 132 -6.61 15.79 -1.83
N VAL A 133 -6.41 14.47 -1.97
CA VAL A 133 -6.35 13.74 -3.25
C VAL A 133 -7.09 12.43 -3.05
N VAL A 134 -8.29 12.32 -3.62
CA VAL A 134 -9.17 11.13 -3.46
C VAL A 134 -8.46 9.86 -3.94
N ASP A 135 -7.70 9.95 -5.03
CA ASP A 135 -6.97 8.83 -5.64
C ASP A 135 -5.89 8.23 -4.72
N ALA A 136 -5.49 8.94 -3.64
CA ALA A 136 -4.66 8.35 -2.59
C ALA A 136 -5.25 7.07 -1.98
N GLY A 137 -6.59 6.94 -2.00
CA GLY A 137 -7.29 5.73 -1.57
C GLY A 137 -7.01 4.50 -2.44
N SER A 138 -6.55 4.68 -3.68
CA SER A 138 -6.14 3.58 -4.57
C SER A 138 -4.75 3.03 -4.23
N TYR A 139 -3.91 3.81 -3.53
CA TYR A 139 -2.53 3.46 -3.20
C TYR A 139 -2.35 3.04 -1.73
N ALA A 140 -3.27 3.42 -0.85
CA ALA A 140 -3.30 3.04 0.55
C ALA A 140 -4.32 1.90 0.79
N PRO A 141 -4.02 0.90 1.64
CA PRO A 141 -2.83 0.74 2.49
C PRO A 141 -1.56 0.38 1.69
N VAL A 142 -0.38 0.60 2.30
CA VAL A 142 0.91 0.32 1.67
C VAL A 142 1.22 -1.17 1.66
N THR A 143 2.14 -1.56 0.79
CA THR A 143 2.61 -2.95 0.66
C THR A 143 4.10 -3.04 0.98
N ILE A 144 4.46 -3.97 1.87
CA ILE A 144 5.84 -4.39 2.13
C ILE A 144 6.00 -5.81 1.57
N LEU A 145 6.98 -6.00 0.68
CA LEU A 145 7.30 -7.31 0.12
C LEU A 145 8.61 -7.80 0.73
N ILE A 146 8.60 -9.01 1.30
CA ILE A 146 9.75 -9.69 1.89
C ILE A 146 10.02 -10.92 1.03
N GLU A 147 11.24 -11.04 0.52
CA GLU A 147 11.64 -12.07 -0.43
C GLU A 147 12.94 -12.73 0.03
N GLU A 148 12.92 -14.06 0.19
CA GLU A 148 14.13 -14.85 0.42
C GLU A 148 14.86 -15.09 -0.90
N ARG A 149 16.16 -14.80 -0.93
CA ARG A 149 17.00 -14.87 -2.12
C ARG A 149 18.31 -15.61 -1.81
N ALA A 150 19.05 -15.97 -2.84
CA ALA A 150 20.35 -16.61 -2.68
C ALA A 150 21.40 -15.70 -1.99
N ASP A 151 21.24 -14.39 -2.11
CA ASP A 151 22.14 -13.37 -1.55
C ASP A 151 21.65 -12.77 -0.22
N GLY A 152 20.57 -13.31 0.37
CA GLY A 152 19.99 -12.86 1.63
C GLY A 152 18.50 -12.64 1.55
N VAL A 153 17.96 -11.79 2.40
CA VAL A 153 16.56 -11.40 2.40
C VAL A 153 16.42 -9.97 1.87
N ARG A 154 15.57 -9.81 0.86
CA ARG A 154 15.22 -8.49 0.32
C ARG A 154 13.88 -8.04 0.86
N ILE A 155 13.84 -6.80 1.36
CA ILE A 155 12.62 -6.11 1.78
C ILE A 155 12.40 -4.94 0.81
N SER A 156 11.20 -4.77 0.27
CA SER A 156 10.91 -3.69 -0.65
C SER A 156 9.57 -3.01 -0.38
N TYR A 157 9.52 -1.71 -0.70
CA TYR A 157 8.39 -0.82 -0.49
C TYR A 157 8.36 0.24 -1.59
N ASP A 158 7.18 0.55 -2.09
CA ASP A 158 6.95 1.61 -3.06
C ASP A 158 6.49 2.87 -2.35
N ARG A 159 7.26 3.97 -2.47
CA ARG A 159 6.99 5.23 -1.77
C ARG A 159 5.63 5.82 -2.11
N MET A 160 4.84 6.11 -1.10
CA MET A 160 3.52 6.75 -1.23
C MET A 160 3.65 8.14 -1.87
N ALA A 161 4.68 8.90 -1.52
CA ALA A 161 4.92 10.22 -2.12
C ALA A 161 5.13 10.16 -3.63
N SER A 162 5.69 9.06 -4.16
CA SER A 162 5.86 8.89 -5.60
C SER A 162 4.54 8.65 -6.34
N TYR A 163 3.59 7.97 -5.72
CA TYR A 163 2.23 7.82 -6.26
C TYR A 163 1.47 9.15 -6.28
N LEU A 164 1.68 10.01 -5.27
CA LEU A 164 0.97 11.28 -5.14
C LEU A 164 1.67 12.45 -5.84
N ALA A 165 2.90 12.27 -6.32
CA ALA A 165 3.65 13.33 -7.01
C ALA A 165 2.90 13.94 -8.21
N PRO A 166 2.21 13.16 -9.09
CA PRO A 166 1.50 13.70 -10.25
C PRO A 166 0.34 14.65 -9.90
N TYR A 167 -0.21 14.54 -8.69
CA TYR A 167 -1.34 15.39 -8.27
C TYR A 167 -0.92 16.78 -7.79
N ALA A 168 0.39 17.06 -7.64
CA ALA A 168 0.97 18.33 -7.26
C ALA A 168 0.33 18.98 -6.00
N ASN A 169 -0.24 18.19 -5.08
CA ASN A 169 -0.86 18.66 -3.85
C ASN A 169 0.14 18.60 -2.69
N SER A 170 0.59 19.76 -2.23
CA SER A 170 1.63 19.86 -1.19
C SER A 170 1.22 19.26 0.16
N ASN A 171 -0.07 19.36 0.53
CA ASN A 171 -0.57 18.80 1.79
C ASN A 171 -0.60 17.27 1.75
N ALA A 172 -1.10 16.68 0.66
CA ALA A 172 -1.07 15.23 0.45
C ALA A 172 0.37 14.70 0.44
N LEU A 173 1.28 15.38 -0.28
CA LEU A 173 2.70 15.01 -0.34
C LEU A 173 3.40 15.08 1.02
N LYS A 174 3.06 16.07 1.86
CA LYS A 174 3.60 16.14 3.22
C LYS A 174 3.23 14.92 4.05
N VAL A 175 1.96 14.51 4.01
CA VAL A 175 1.47 13.32 4.73
C VAL A 175 2.11 12.05 4.17
N ALA A 176 2.19 11.93 2.83
CA ALA A 176 2.80 10.80 2.16
C ALA A 176 4.28 10.62 2.52
N ARG A 177 5.06 11.70 2.54
CA ARG A 177 6.48 11.66 2.94
C ARG A 177 6.66 11.24 4.40
N ALA A 178 5.82 11.75 5.31
CA ALA A 178 5.86 11.33 6.71
C ALA A 178 5.49 9.85 6.88
N LEU A 179 4.62 9.30 6.02
CA LEU A 179 4.33 7.87 5.96
C LEU A 179 5.54 7.09 5.41
N ASP A 180 6.16 7.58 4.32
CA ASP A 180 7.36 6.97 3.73
C ASP A 180 8.50 6.86 4.76
N GLU A 181 8.80 7.94 5.48
CA GLU A 181 9.81 7.97 6.54
C GLU A 181 9.53 6.92 7.63
N LYS A 182 8.27 6.77 8.03
CA LYS A 182 7.83 5.81 9.01
C LYS A 182 8.03 4.35 8.53
N VAL A 183 7.63 4.06 7.29
CA VAL A 183 7.79 2.73 6.69
C VAL A 183 9.28 2.43 6.49
N GLU A 184 10.06 3.34 5.92
CA GLU A 184 11.49 3.15 5.67
C GLU A 184 12.28 2.91 6.96
N LYS A 185 11.90 3.58 8.06
CA LYS A 185 12.46 3.30 9.39
C LYS A 185 12.19 1.85 9.81
N ILE A 186 10.95 1.38 9.70
CA ILE A 186 10.58 -0.01 10.01
C ILE A 186 11.41 -0.99 9.18
N LEU A 187 11.54 -0.75 7.87
CA LEU A 187 12.33 -1.63 7.00
C LEU A 187 13.81 -1.65 7.38
N THR A 188 14.38 -0.50 7.75
CA THR A 188 15.78 -0.38 8.16
C THR A 188 16.04 -1.09 9.49
N GLU A 189 15.12 -0.99 10.45
CA GLU A 189 15.21 -1.66 11.74
C GLU A 189 14.97 -3.18 11.62
N ALA A 190 14.23 -3.62 10.61
CA ALA A 190 13.98 -5.04 10.34
C ALA A 190 15.13 -5.73 9.60
N ALA A 191 15.96 -4.99 8.89
CA ALA A 191 17.09 -5.51 8.16
C ALA A 191 18.29 -5.80 9.10
#